data_df5b4cc5ada2ca42da326ca4ff916bab
#
_entry.id   df5b4cc5ada2ca42da326ca4ff916bab
#
_cell.length_a   1.000
_cell.length_b   1.000
_cell.length_c   1.000
_cell.angle_alpha   90.00
_cell.angle_beta   90.00
_cell.angle_gamma   90.00
#
_symmetry.space_group_name_H-M   'P 1'
#
loop_
_entity.id
_entity.type
_entity.pdbx_description
1 polymer ?
#
loop_
_entity_poly.entity_id
_entity_poly.type
_entity_poly.pdbx_seq_one_letter_code
_entity_poly.pdbx_strand_id
1 'polypeptide(L)'
;IKWLYMWILPLGGVFLALFAILIHMFRKRAAGRWALLITVICFYGLSIQPVSHLFVHPLETRYEQPSLDQLDGDVIILLGGGSLAGVPDFDGTGQLGLAASHRFLTAVRIQKALHVPVLLSGGVVFAGDASEAAIEKRMLLSLGVEEKNIISDEKSRNTAENARFAKKLCDAYGWHHPIVVTSGFHM
;
A
#
# COMPACT_ATOMS: atom_id res chain seq x y z
N ILE A 1 -13.45 -2.10 -12.65
CA ILE A 1 -13.80 -2.16 -11.20
C ILE A 1 -12.99 -1.10 -10.43
N LYS A 2 -11.64 -1.00 -10.53
CA LYS A 2 -10.80 -0.01 -9.82
C LYS A 2 -11.15 1.45 -10.17
N TRP A 3 -11.53 1.72 -11.41
CA TRP A 3 -11.97 3.06 -11.83
C TRP A 3 -13.25 3.51 -11.11
N LEU A 4 -14.18 2.58 -10.88
CA LEU A 4 -15.40 2.82 -10.12
C LEU A 4 -15.11 3.15 -8.65
N TYR A 5 -14.10 2.46 -8.05
CA TYR A 5 -13.66 2.71 -6.68
C TYR A 5 -13.11 4.13 -6.48
N MET A 6 -12.40 4.69 -7.47
CA MET A 6 -11.87 6.07 -7.39
C MET A 6 -12.98 7.12 -7.28
N TRP A 7 -14.16 6.85 -7.89
CA TRP A 7 -15.31 7.74 -7.79
C TRP A 7 -16.14 7.52 -6.52
N ILE A 8 -16.09 6.34 -5.92
CA ILE A 8 -16.86 5.96 -4.72
C ILE A 8 -16.07 6.17 -3.43
N LEU A 9 -14.74 6.14 -3.49
CA LEU A 9 -13.87 6.42 -2.34
C LEU A 9 -14.10 7.81 -1.75
N PRO A 10 -13.76 8.08 -0.45
CA PRO A 10 -14.35 9.16 0.36
C PRO A 10 -14.47 10.52 -0.33
N LEU A 11 -13.48 10.93 -1.12
CA LEU A 11 -13.51 12.18 -1.86
C LEU A 11 -14.56 12.16 -3.01
N GLY A 12 -14.57 11.11 -3.82
CA GLY A 12 -15.50 10.99 -4.94
C GLY A 12 -16.96 10.89 -4.48
N GLY A 13 -17.23 10.10 -3.44
CA GLY A 13 -18.55 9.99 -2.82
C GLY A 13 -19.07 11.32 -2.25
N VAL A 14 -18.17 12.10 -1.63
CA VAL A 14 -18.52 13.46 -1.13
C VAL A 14 -18.84 14.40 -2.28
N PHE A 15 -18.07 14.39 -3.38
CA PHE A 15 -18.38 15.21 -4.56
C PHE A 15 -19.73 14.82 -5.19
N LEU A 16 -20.03 13.54 -5.30
CA LEU A 16 -21.33 13.06 -5.79
C LEU A 16 -22.47 13.50 -4.87
N ALA A 17 -22.30 13.42 -3.55
CA ALA A 17 -23.28 13.89 -2.58
C ALA A 17 -23.51 15.42 -2.69
N LEU A 18 -22.43 16.20 -2.77
CA LEU A 18 -22.51 17.65 -2.98
C LEU A 18 -23.22 18.00 -4.27
N PHE A 19 -22.94 17.28 -5.35
CA PHE A 19 -23.59 17.50 -6.65
C PHE A 19 -25.08 17.13 -6.63
N ALA A 20 -25.44 16.01 -5.98
CA ALA A 20 -26.84 15.62 -5.80
C ALA A 20 -27.60 16.64 -4.93
N ILE A 21 -26.99 17.16 -3.88
CA ILE A 21 -27.54 18.21 -3.02
C ILE A 21 -27.70 19.51 -3.81
N LEU A 22 -26.75 19.87 -4.65
CA LEU A 22 -26.82 21.04 -5.51
C LEU A 22 -28.04 20.96 -6.44
N ILE A 23 -28.24 19.81 -7.10
CA ILE A 23 -29.42 19.55 -7.95
C ILE A 23 -30.73 19.65 -7.12
N HIS A 24 -30.72 19.07 -5.91
CA HIS A 24 -31.89 19.13 -5.01
C HIS A 24 -32.21 20.56 -4.55
N MET A 25 -31.18 21.36 -4.24
CA MET A 25 -31.33 22.78 -3.88
C MET A 25 -31.98 23.59 -5.02
N PHE A 26 -31.62 23.33 -6.29
CA PHE A 26 -32.23 23.96 -7.43
C PHE A 26 -33.71 23.56 -7.60
N ARG A 27 -34.07 22.35 -7.19
CA ARG A 27 -35.43 21.80 -7.29
C ARG A 27 -36.35 22.13 -6.09
N LYS A 28 -35.80 22.20 -4.85
CA LYS A 28 -36.57 22.38 -3.60
C LYS A 28 -35.81 23.20 -2.56
N ARG A 29 -36.10 24.48 -2.49
CA ARG A 29 -35.33 25.50 -1.73
C ARG A 29 -35.07 25.29 -0.23
N ALA A 30 -35.71 24.41 0.53
CA ALA A 30 -35.64 24.43 2.01
C ALA A 30 -34.76 23.35 2.63
N ALA A 31 -34.80 22.10 2.17
CA ALA A 31 -34.11 20.97 2.78
C ALA A 31 -32.62 20.85 2.38
N GLY A 32 -32.21 21.36 1.22
CA GLY A 32 -30.85 21.22 0.68
C GLY A 32 -29.76 21.89 1.51
N ARG A 33 -30.05 23.03 2.14
CA ARG A 33 -29.05 23.75 2.95
C ARG A 33 -28.55 22.97 4.17
N TRP A 34 -29.45 22.23 4.83
CA TRP A 34 -29.06 21.42 5.99
C TRP A 34 -28.28 20.18 5.57
N ALA A 35 -28.70 19.54 4.48
CA ALA A 35 -27.96 18.41 3.92
C ALA A 35 -26.57 18.84 3.46
N LEU A 36 -26.43 20.00 2.82
CA LEU A 36 -25.13 20.56 2.45
C LEU A 36 -24.25 20.82 3.67
N LEU A 37 -24.81 21.44 4.72
CA LEU A 37 -24.07 21.72 5.97
C LEU A 37 -23.55 20.42 6.60
N ILE A 38 -24.40 19.40 6.72
CA ILE A 38 -24.02 18.09 7.27
C ILE A 38 -22.92 17.46 6.41
N THR A 39 -23.04 17.48 5.10
CA THR A 39 -22.04 16.93 4.19
C THR A 39 -20.68 17.64 4.35
N VAL A 40 -20.68 18.97 4.43
CA VAL A 40 -19.46 19.75 4.65
C VAL A 40 -18.83 19.44 6.00
N ILE A 41 -19.64 19.35 7.07
CA ILE A 41 -19.14 18.97 8.41
C ILE A 41 -18.54 17.57 8.40
N CYS A 42 -19.21 16.59 7.81
CA CYS A 42 -18.70 15.23 7.67
C CYS A 42 -17.39 15.19 6.87
N PHE A 43 -17.35 15.91 5.74
CA PHE A 43 -16.14 15.98 4.93
C PHE A 43 -14.97 16.62 5.70
N TYR A 44 -15.22 17.73 6.36
CA TYR A 44 -14.21 18.36 7.21
C TYR A 44 -13.74 17.40 8.32
N GLY A 45 -14.69 16.77 9.02
CA GLY A 45 -14.39 15.78 10.06
C GLY A 45 -13.49 14.65 9.56
N LEU A 46 -13.82 14.05 8.40
CA LEU A 46 -13.04 12.97 7.81
C LEU A 46 -11.68 13.43 7.25
N SER A 47 -11.50 14.71 7.01
CA SER A 47 -10.27 15.29 6.46
C SER A 47 -9.27 15.72 7.52
N ILE A 48 -9.68 15.85 8.77
CA ILE A 48 -8.79 16.29 9.85
C ILE A 48 -8.06 15.11 10.50
N GLN A 49 -6.79 15.33 10.82
CA GLN A 49 -5.91 14.31 11.38
C GLN A 49 -6.45 13.60 12.65
N PRO A 50 -7.07 14.26 13.64
CA PRO A 50 -7.59 13.58 14.84
C PRO A 50 -8.64 12.52 14.52
N VAL A 51 -9.53 12.79 13.56
CA VAL A 51 -10.58 11.84 13.15
C VAL A 51 -9.99 10.71 12.31
N SER A 52 -9.09 11.03 11.36
CA SER A 52 -8.36 10.02 10.60
C SER A 52 -7.59 9.08 11.54
N HIS A 53 -6.88 9.65 12.53
CA HIS A 53 -6.15 8.87 13.53
C HIS A 53 -7.06 7.95 14.35
N LEU A 54 -8.27 8.40 14.73
CA LEU A 54 -9.24 7.58 15.44
C LEU A 54 -9.61 6.29 14.70
N PHE A 55 -9.66 6.33 13.37
CA PHE A 55 -9.99 5.16 12.54
C PHE A 55 -8.76 4.33 12.18
N VAL A 56 -7.62 4.95 11.92
CA VAL A 56 -6.40 4.28 11.43
C VAL A 56 -5.59 3.67 12.59
N HIS A 57 -5.46 4.40 13.69
CA HIS A 57 -4.66 3.97 14.84
C HIS A 57 -5.01 2.57 15.39
N PRO A 58 -6.30 2.19 15.58
CA PRO A 58 -6.64 0.85 16.03
C PRO A 58 -6.23 -0.26 15.06
N LEU A 59 -6.16 0.05 13.76
CA LEU A 59 -5.70 -0.90 12.74
C LEU A 59 -4.18 -1.05 12.76
N GLU A 60 -3.46 0.05 12.96
CA GLU A 60 -2.00 0.06 12.99
C GLU A 60 -1.43 -0.55 14.29
N THR A 61 -2.17 -0.43 15.39
CA THR A 61 -1.74 -0.95 16.69
C THR A 61 -2.33 -2.33 17.03
N ARG A 62 -3.08 -2.92 16.11
CA ARG A 62 -3.72 -4.23 16.32
C ARG A 62 -2.72 -5.36 16.50
N TYR A 63 -1.57 -5.26 15.83
CA TYR A 63 -0.52 -6.27 15.87
C TYR A 63 0.72 -5.67 16.52
N GLU A 64 1.27 -6.38 17.48
CA GLU A 64 2.57 -6.04 18.06
C GLU A 64 3.66 -6.31 17.02
N GLN A 65 4.58 -5.37 16.88
CA GLN A 65 5.74 -5.57 16.03
C GLN A 65 6.81 -6.31 16.85
N PRO A 66 7.23 -7.52 16.42
CA PRO A 66 8.28 -8.25 17.12
C PRO A 66 9.60 -7.49 17.03
N SER A 67 10.45 -7.64 18.04
CA SER A 67 11.83 -7.14 18.00
C SER A 67 12.66 -7.99 17.03
N LEU A 68 13.76 -7.43 16.52
CA LEU A 68 14.63 -8.11 15.53
C LEU A 68 15.21 -9.45 16.02
N ASP A 69 15.48 -9.55 17.31
CA ASP A 69 15.97 -10.76 17.96
C ASP A 69 14.93 -11.87 18.12
N GLN A 70 13.64 -11.53 17.96
CA GLN A 70 12.53 -12.48 17.98
C GLN A 70 12.12 -12.94 16.59
N LEU A 71 12.67 -12.31 15.53
CA LEU A 71 12.36 -12.68 14.16
C LEU A 71 13.20 -13.92 13.78
N ASP A 72 12.49 -15.01 13.50
CA ASP A 72 13.05 -16.24 12.95
C ASP A 72 12.32 -16.57 11.64
N GLY A 73 13.00 -16.35 10.52
CA GLY A 73 12.41 -16.56 9.20
C GLY A 73 13.45 -16.84 8.14
N ASP A 74 13.01 -17.56 7.10
CA ASP A 74 13.84 -18.02 5.99
C ASP A 74 13.71 -17.14 4.73
N VAL A 75 12.71 -16.29 4.68
CA VAL A 75 12.48 -15.31 3.60
C VAL A 75 11.68 -14.10 4.11
N ILE A 76 11.95 -12.93 3.57
CA ILE A 76 11.14 -11.72 3.77
C ILE A 76 10.22 -11.56 2.58
N ILE A 77 8.90 -11.50 2.80
CA ILE A 77 7.91 -11.18 1.76
C ILE A 77 7.53 -9.72 1.92
N LEU A 78 7.98 -8.87 1.01
CA LEU A 78 7.63 -7.46 0.96
C LEU A 78 6.39 -7.29 0.08
N LEU A 79 5.27 -6.87 0.69
CA LEU A 79 4.04 -6.58 -0.04
C LEU A 79 4.01 -5.15 -0.54
N GLY A 80 3.69 -4.98 -1.81
CA GLY A 80 3.58 -3.68 -2.46
C GLY A 80 2.62 -2.72 -1.75
N GLY A 81 2.92 -1.44 -1.82
CA GLY A 81 2.17 -0.34 -1.21
C GLY A 81 1.90 0.82 -2.16
N GLY A 82 2.31 0.70 -3.42
CA GLY A 82 2.15 1.67 -4.49
C GLY A 82 3.46 2.34 -4.91
N SER A 83 3.58 2.61 -6.19
CA SER A 83 4.72 3.27 -6.82
C SER A 83 4.32 4.52 -7.57
N LEU A 84 5.28 5.40 -7.83
CA LEU A 84 5.19 6.62 -8.61
C LEU A 84 5.97 6.41 -9.91
N ALA A 85 5.26 5.98 -10.96
CA ALA A 85 5.85 5.78 -12.28
C ALA A 85 6.34 7.12 -12.87
N GLY A 86 7.44 7.07 -13.61
CA GLY A 86 7.97 8.25 -14.32
C GLY A 86 8.62 9.33 -13.44
N VAL A 87 8.61 9.20 -12.13
CA VAL A 87 9.33 10.13 -11.24
C VAL A 87 10.84 9.81 -11.31
N PRO A 88 11.71 10.81 -11.56
CA PRO A 88 13.15 10.59 -11.57
C PRO A 88 13.68 10.14 -10.20
N ASP A 89 14.64 9.23 -10.22
CA ASP A 89 15.43 8.82 -9.07
C ASP A 89 16.91 8.89 -9.43
N PHE A 90 17.83 8.88 -8.45
CA PHE A 90 19.26 9.04 -8.73
C PHE A 90 19.89 7.87 -9.52
N ASP A 91 19.25 6.70 -9.48
CA ASP A 91 19.71 5.48 -10.14
C ASP A 91 18.72 4.94 -11.21
N GLY A 92 17.73 5.73 -11.61
CA GLY A 92 16.76 5.34 -12.63
C GLY A 92 15.47 6.13 -12.63
N THR A 93 14.37 5.46 -12.98
CA THR A 93 13.04 6.06 -13.04
C THR A 93 12.05 5.25 -12.22
N GLY A 94 11.15 5.94 -11.55
CA GLY A 94 10.17 5.38 -10.63
C GLY A 94 10.64 5.42 -9.17
N GLN A 95 9.73 5.78 -8.30
CA GLN A 95 9.94 5.83 -6.85
C GLN A 95 8.82 5.08 -6.13
N LEU A 96 9.05 4.70 -4.88
CA LEU A 96 8.03 4.10 -4.04
C LEU A 96 7.09 5.17 -3.48
N GLY A 97 5.80 4.86 -3.40
CA GLY A 97 4.84 5.65 -2.66
C GLY A 97 5.11 5.61 -1.15
N LEU A 98 4.45 6.48 -0.39
CA LEU A 98 4.71 6.64 1.05
C LEU A 98 4.59 5.31 1.83
N ALA A 99 3.50 4.57 1.61
CA ALA A 99 3.28 3.30 2.30
C ALA A 99 4.32 2.23 1.89
N ALA A 100 4.63 2.14 0.59
CA ALA A 100 5.65 1.23 0.08
C ALA A 100 7.04 1.56 0.65
N SER A 101 7.41 2.84 0.72
CA SER A 101 8.69 3.28 1.28
C SER A 101 8.90 2.86 2.73
N HIS A 102 7.86 2.97 3.56
CA HIS A 102 7.93 2.53 4.97
C HIS A 102 8.11 1.01 5.07
N ARG A 103 7.37 0.23 4.28
CA ARG A 103 7.51 -1.23 4.23
C ARG A 103 8.90 -1.63 3.73
N PHE A 104 9.34 -0.99 2.65
CA PHE A 104 10.67 -1.21 2.07
C PHE A 104 11.79 -0.97 3.09
N LEU A 105 11.77 0.16 3.80
CA LEU A 105 12.75 0.45 4.85
C LEU A 105 12.75 -0.62 5.94
N THR A 106 11.58 -1.11 6.34
CA THR A 106 11.46 -2.20 7.33
C THR A 106 12.06 -3.49 6.78
N ALA A 107 11.75 -3.86 5.54
CA ALA A 107 12.29 -5.05 4.89
C ALA A 107 13.82 -4.99 4.76
N VAL A 108 14.38 -3.84 4.38
CA VAL A 108 15.86 -3.63 4.34
C VAL A 108 16.49 -3.81 5.70
N ARG A 109 15.89 -3.26 6.77
CA ARG A 109 16.41 -3.42 8.15
C ARG A 109 16.42 -4.87 8.57
N ILE A 110 15.36 -5.62 8.30
CA ILE A 110 15.27 -7.06 8.61
C ILE A 110 16.29 -7.83 7.76
N GLN A 111 16.36 -7.55 6.47
CA GLN A 111 17.32 -8.22 5.58
C GLN A 111 18.77 -8.04 6.01
N LYS A 112 19.14 -6.81 6.42
CA LYS A 112 20.49 -6.54 6.93
C LYS A 112 20.79 -7.21 8.27
N ALA A 113 19.77 -7.50 9.06
CA ALA A 113 19.95 -8.20 10.34
C ALA A 113 20.00 -9.71 10.17
N LEU A 114 19.11 -10.27 9.34
CA LEU A 114 18.95 -11.73 9.20
C LEU A 114 19.70 -12.32 8.00
N HIS A 115 20.08 -11.50 7.01
CA HIS A 115 20.73 -11.91 5.76
C HIS A 115 19.92 -12.96 4.93
N VAL A 116 18.60 -13.01 5.13
CA VAL A 116 17.70 -13.91 4.38
C VAL A 116 17.25 -13.28 3.07
N PRO A 117 16.81 -14.08 2.07
CA PRO A 117 16.29 -13.56 0.81
C PRO A 117 15.07 -12.65 1.00
N VAL A 118 14.86 -11.73 0.04
CA VAL A 118 13.68 -10.86 -0.04
C VAL A 118 12.87 -11.22 -1.27
N LEU A 119 11.62 -11.60 -1.08
CA LEU A 119 10.63 -11.77 -2.12
C LEU A 119 9.81 -10.48 -2.25
N LEU A 120 9.97 -9.80 -3.39
CA LEU A 120 9.23 -8.60 -3.75
C LEU A 120 7.92 -8.99 -4.41
N SER A 121 6.81 -8.61 -3.82
CA SER A 121 5.47 -8.97 -4.30
C SER A 121 4.67 -7.71 -4.66
N GLY A 122 4.86 -7.24 -5.90
CA GLY A 122 4.24 -6.02 -6.40
C GLY A 122 4.33 -5.91 -7.92
N GLY A 123 3.30 -6.35 -8.62
CA GLY A 123 3.22 -6.24 -10.08
C GLY A 123 2.70 -4.89 -10.57
N VAL A 124 2.57 -4.76 -11.88
CA VAL A 124 1.97 -3.59 -12.55
C VAL A 124 0.45 -3.62 -12.36
N VAL A 125 -0.08 -2.63 -11.69
CA VAL A 125 -1.53 -2.51 -11.42
C VAL A 125 -2.26 -1.80 -12.56
N PHE A 126 -1.65 -0.77 -13.16
CA PHE A 126 -2.20 -0.01 -14.28
C PHE A 126 -1.25 -0.08 -15.48
N ALA A 127 -1.82 -0.12 -16.69
CA ALA A 127 -1.01 -0.09 -17.91
C ALA A 127 -0.22 1.22 -17.98
N GLY A 128 1.09 1.11 -18.17
CA GLY A 128 2.02 2.25 -18.19
C GLY A 128 2.72 2.55 -16.87
N ASP A 129 2.34 1.88 -15.78
CA ASP A 129 3.07 1.99 -14.51
C ASP A 129 4.36 1.15 -14.54
N ALA A 130 5.36 1.61 -13.80
CA ALA A 130 6.52 0.78 -13.49
C ALA A 130 6.10 -0.33 -12.52
N SER A 131 6.66 -1.53 -12.69
CA SER A 131 6.51 -2.59 -11.69
C SER A 131 7.10 -2.13 -10.36
N GLU A 132 6.31 -2.16 -9.30
CA GLU A 132 6.78 -1.81 -7.96
C GLU A 132 7.96 -2.71 -7.54
N ALA A 133 7.85 -4.02 -7.79
CA ALA A 133 8.92 -4.96 -7.51
C ALA A 133 10.22 -4.65 -8.28
N ALA A 134 10.14 -4.12 -9.52
CA ALA A 134 11.32 -3.70 -10.27
C ALA A 134 11.99 -2.47 -9.64
N ILE A 135 11.22 -1.50 -9.16
CA ILE A 135 11.72 -0.33 -8.42
C ILE A 135 12.37 -0.78 -7.11
N GLU A 136 11.69 -1.62 -6.34
CA GLU A 136 12.21 -2.17 -5.08
C GLU A 136 13.51 -2.96 -5.30
N LYS A 137 13.58 -3.79 -6.36
CA LYS A 137 14.79 -4.53 -6.72
C LYS A 137 15.96 -3.59 -6.99
N ARG A 138 15.76 -2.56 -7.81
CA ARG A 138 16.78 -1.55 -8.11
C ARG A 138 17.28 -0.87 -6.83
N MET A 139 16.37 -0.46 -5.95
CA MET A 139 16.72 0.18 -4.68
C MET A 139 17.46 -0.77 -3.73
N LEU A 140 17.07 -2.06 -3.66
CA LEU A 140 17.78 -3.06 -2.84
C LEU A 140 19.21 -3.27 -3.34
N LEU A 141 19.42 -3.35 -4.64
CA LEU A 141 20.74 -3.46 -5.26
C LEU A 141 21.61 -2.25 -4.93
N SER A 142 21.06 -1.02 -5.02
CA SER A 142 21.79 0.21 -4.68
C SER A 142 22.16 0.29 -3.18
N LEU A 143 21.38 -0.37 -2.32
CA LEU A 143 21.66 -0.48 -0.89
C LEU A 143 22.60 -1.66 -0.54
N GLY A 144 23.14 -2.35 -1.54
CA GLY A 144 24.13 -3.41 -1.38
C GLY A 144 23.56 -4.78 -1.02
N VAL A 145 22.27 -5.03 -1.28
CA VAL A 145 21.71 -6.37 -1.20
C VAL A 145 22.12 -7.14 -2.45
N GLU A 146 22.70 -8.33 -2.28
CA GLU A 146 23.15 -9.15 -3.40
C GLU A 146 21.97 -9.63 -4.25
N GLU A 147 22.10 -9.60 -5.58
CA GLU A 147 21.03 -9.96 -6.52
C GLU A 147 20.48 -11.37 -6.30
N LYS A 148 21.33 -12.33 -5.89
CA LYS A 148 20.92 -13.71 -5.57
C LYS A 148 19.89 -13.80 -4.43
N ASN A 149 19.86 -12.78 -3.57
CA ASN A 149 18.95 -12.67 -2.41
C ASN A 149 17.69 -11.87 -2.72
N ILE A 150 17.44 -11.49 -3.98
CA ILE A 150 16.28 -10.71 -4.39
C ILE A 150 15.46 -11.51 -5.40
N ILE A 151 14.25 -11.86 -5.04
CA ILE A 151 13.30 -12.56 -5.90
C ILE A 151 12.12 -11.62 -6.18
N SER A 152 11.72 -11.46 -7.43
CA SER A 152 10.64 -10.54 -7.81
C SER A 152 9.43 -11.29 -8.36
N ASP A 153 8.26 -11.01 -7.82
CA ASP A 153 6.98 -11.33 -8.44
C ASP A 153 6.36 -10.05 -9.04
N GLU A 154 6.45 -9.94 -10.35
CA GLU A 154 5.93 -8.82 -11.13
C GLU A 154 4.54 -9.11 -11.74
N LYS A 155 3.96 -10.28 -11.48
CA LYS A 155 2.72 -10.75 -12.11
C LYS A 155 1.47 -10.44 -11.30
N SER A 156 1.61 -10.30 -10.00
CA SER A 156 0.49 -10.06 -9.09
C SER A 156 -0.16 -8.70 -9.30
N ARG A 157 -1.49 -8.67 -9.36
CA ARG A 157 -2.30 -7.46 -9.58
C ARG A 157 -3.16 -7.08 -8.38
N ASN A 158 -3.20 -7.92 -7.38
CA ASN A 158 -4.00 -7.73 -6.16
C ASN A 158 -3.45 -8.61 -5.04
N THR A 159 -3.89 -8.34 -3.81
CA THR A 159 -3.42 -9.02 -2.60
C THR A 159 -3.62 -10.55 -2.63
N ALA A 160 -4.72 -11.02 -3.22
CA ALA A 160 -4.97 -12.46 -3.32
C ALA A 160 -3.99 -13.15 -4.29
N GLU A 161 -3.61 -12.46 -5.37
CA GLU A 161 -2.57 -12.93 -6.28
C GLU A 161 -1.20 -12.86 -5.62
N ASN A 162 -0.88 -11.79 -4.88
CA ASN A 162 0.36 -11.70 -4.10
C ASN A 162 0.52 -12.92 -3.19
N ALA A 163 -0.49 -13.24 -2.40
CA ALA A 163 -0.46 -14.40 -1.50
C ALA A 163 -0.28 -15.73 -2.27
N ARG A 164 -0.98 -15.90 -3.39
CA ARG A 164 -0.90 -17.11 -4.21
C ARG A 164 0.47 -17.30 -4.86
N PHE A 165 1.04 -16.25 -5.42
CA PHE A 165 2.36 -16.32 -6.06
C PHE A 165 3.47 -16.43 -5.04
N ALA A 166 3.39 -15.68 -3.93
CA ALA A 166 4.32 -15.81 -2.82
C ALA A 166 4.35 -17.25 -2.28
N LYS A 167 3.16 -17.86 -2.05
CA LYS A 167 3.10 -19.27 -1.63
C LYS A 167 3.79 -20.20 -2.62
N LYS A 168 3.53 -20.06 -3.93
CA LYS A 168 4.17 -20.92 -4.95
C LYS A 168 5.69 -20.79 -4.95
N LEU A 169 6.20 -19.56 -4.73
CA LEU A 169 7.63 -19.32 -4.65
C LEU A 169 8.21 -19.91 -3.36
N CYS A 170 7.54 -19.74 -2.22
CA CYS A 170 7.95 -20.37 -0.97
C CYS A 170 8.02 -21.90 -1.12
N ASP A 171 6.99 -22.51 -1.70
CA ASP A 171 6.97 -23.97 -1.95
C ASP A 171 8.13 -24.39 -2.89
N ALA A 172 8.43 -23.61 -3.92
CA ALA A 172 9.49 -23.92 -4.90
C ALA A 172 10.92 -23.76 -4.31
N TYR A 173 11.12 -22.81 -3.42
CA TYR A 173 12.41 -22.56 -2.76
C TYR A 173 12.56 -23.32 -1.44
N GLY A 174 11.53 -23.99 -0.95
CA GLY A 174 11.53 -24.69 0.33
C GLY A 174 11.52 -23.77 1.55
N TRP A 175 10.93 -22.58 1.41
CA TRP A 175 10.79 -21.66 2.54
C TRP A 175 9.52 -21.99 3.33
N HIS A 176 9.66 -22.09 4.65
CA HIS A 176 8.60 -22.51 5.56
C HIS A 176 8.22 -21.46 6.61
N HIS A 177 9.10 -20.48 6.85
CA HIS A 177 8.93 -19.45 7.88
C HIS A 177 9.04 -18.04 7.28
N PRO A 178 8.07 -17.61 6.42
CA PRO A 178 8.13 -16.29 5.81
C PRO A 178 7.83 -15.18 6.80
N ILE A 179 8.65 -14.12 6.76
CA ILE A 179 8.42 -12.85 7.45
C ILE A 179 7.67 -11.92 6.49
N VAL A 180 6.39 -11.67 6.74
CA VAL A 180 5.58 -10.79 5.89
C VAL A 180 5.70 -9.35 6.37
N VAL A 181 6.15 -8.45 5.47
CA VAL A 181 6.28 -7.03 5.74
C VAL A 181 5.16 -6.27 5.00
N THR A 182 4.28 -5.69 5.78
CA THR A 182 3.16 -4.86 5.28
C THR A 182 2.76 -3.82 6.34
N SER A 183 1.83 -2.93 5.99
CA SER A 183 1.29 -1.93 6.94
C SER A 183 0.16 -2.55 7.78
N GLY A 184 0.03 -2.14 9.06
CA GLY A 184 -1.02 -2.66 9.95
C GLY A 184 -2.43 -2.48 9.38
N PHE A 185 -2.71 -1.36 8.72
CA PHE A 185 -4.02 -1.12 8.09
C PHE A 185 -4.28 -1.98 6.83
N HIS A 186 -3.30 -2.72 6.36
CA HIS A 186 -3.41 -3.59 5.18
C HIS A 186 -3.59 -5.08 5.57
N MET A 187 -3.44 -5.39 6.84
CA MET A 187 -3.54 -6.76 7.40
C MET A 187 -4.98 -7.29 7.53
#